data_5b50b60aaaebcb933abdf53f1e6da5ed
#
_entry.id   5b50b60aaaebcb933abdf53f1e6da5ed
#
_cell.length_a   1.000
_cell.length_b   1.000
_cell.length_c   1.000
_cell.angle_alpha   90.00
_cell.angle_beta   90.00
_cell.angle_gamma   90.00
#
_symmetry.space_group_name_H-M   'P 1'
#
loop_
_entity.id
_entity.type
_entity.pdbx_description
1 polymer ?
#
loop_
_entity_poly.entity_id
_entity_poly.type
_entity_poly.pdbx_seq_one_letter_code
_entity_poly.pdbx_strand_id
1 'polypeptide(L)'
;TVAQVLRFFPEFRLVKELVDARTHGRVLAAHFKRIISMPAWWNPTDLARTGGPAIDLHIHDADFVQYLFGLPRSVTSAGVVRRGGVVEHIDTHYHFGEGGPQVTAAGGWLSQQGCPFEHGYDVFFEDATLKYNSSWGQPPVLLTKDGKVRKPKRPAKDGFVGELQEAVDAAAAGTESAVLSGASARDSLRLCLKEIEAVRRGRTVRL
;
A
#
# COMPACT_ATOMS: atom_id res chain seq x y z
N THR A 1 16.00 -1.87 11.47
CA THR A 1 15.24 -2.45 10.33
C THR A 1 13.82 -2.72 10.75
N VAL A 2 12.85 -2.33 9.91
CA VAL A 2 11.42 -2.59 10.13
C VAL A 2 10.87 -3.24 8.86
N ALA A 3 10.19 -4.37 9.03
CA ALA A 3 9.61 -5.14 7.95
C ALA A 3 8.52 -4.34 7.20
N GLN A 4 8.59 -4.33 5.86
CA GLN A 4 7.62 -3.73 4.95
C GLN A 4 7.49 -4.64 3.72
N VAL A 5 6.90 -5.81 3.94
CA VAL A 5 6.93 -6.94 3.00
C VAL A 5 6.34 -6.63 1.63
N LEU A 6 5.41 -5.68 1.54
CA LEU A 6 4.78 -5.32 0.26
C LEU A 6 5.79 -4.78 -0.75
N ARG A 7 6.87 -4.14 -0.30
CA ARG A 7 7.97 -3.67 -1.14
C ARG A 7 8.70 -4.81 -1.86
N PHE A 8 8.53 -6.05 -1.40
CA PHE A 8 9.20 -7.25 -1.90
C PHE A 8 8.29 -8.22 -2.64
N PHE A 9 6.97 -8.11 -2.50
CA PHE A 9 6.04 -8.94 -3.26
C PHE A 9 6.24 -8.73 -4.76
N PRO A 10 6.40 -9.80 -5.55
CA PRO A 10 6.72 -9.72 -6.98
C PRO A 10 5.80 -8.80 -7.78
N GLU A 11 4.51 -8.81 -7.45
CA GLU A 11 3.49 -7.98 -8.09
C GLU A 11 3.70 -6.49 -7.80
N PHE A 12 4.07 -6.15 -6.57
CA PHE A 12 4.28 -4.79 -6.13
C PHE A 12 5.67 -4.25 -6.53
N ARG A 13 6.70 -5.09 -6.51
CA ARG A 13 8.02 -4.73 -7.06
C ARG A 13 7.95 -4.31 -8.52
N LEU A 14 7.11 -4.99 -9.32
CA LEU A 14 6.86 -4.62 -10.70
C LEU A 14 6.37 -3.18 -10.83
N VAL A 15 5.45 -2.74 -9.93
CA VAL A 15 4.99 -1.32 -9.91
C VAL A 15 6.18 -0.39 -9.70
N LYS A 16 7.01 -0.66 -8.67
CA LYS A 16 8.19 0.16 -8.36
C LYS A 16 9.15 0.24 -9.52
N GLU A 17 9.47 -0.89 -10.14
CA GLU A 17 10.37 -0.98 -11.30
C GLU A 17 9.86 -0.13 -12.48
N LEU A 18 8.55 -0.18 -12.78
CA LEU A 18 7.96 0.62 -13.87
C LEU A 18 7.91 2.12 -13.55
N VAL A 19 7.63 2.46 -12.29
CA VAL A 19 7.63 3.86 -11.81
C VAL A 19 9.02 4.46 -11.90
N ASP A 20 10.05 3.75 -11.42
CA ASP A 20 11.44 4.23 -11.42
C ASP A 20 12.01 4.32 -12.83
N ALA A 21 11.76 3.32 -13.66
CA ALA A 21 12.27 3.27 -15.03
C ALA A 21 11.57 4.27 -15.98
N ARG A 22 10.37 4.76 -15.63
CA ARG A 22 9.55 5.64 -16.47
C ARG A 22 9.31 5.15 -17.89
N THR A 23 9.36 3.85 -18.12
CA THR A 23 9.22 3.24 -19.45
C THR A 23 7.88 3.49 -20.12
N HIS A 24 6.87 3.87 -19.34
CA HIS A 24 5.51 4.21 -19.80
C HIS A 24 5.09 5.66 -19.45
N GLY A 25 6.07 6.54 -19.27
CA GLY A 25 5.84 7.91 -18.86
C GLY A 25 5.58 8.06 -17.35
N ARG A 26 5.01 9.20 -16.96
CA ARG A 26 4.69 9.48 -15.56
C ARG A 26 3.46 8.68 -15.12
N VAL A 27 3.35 8.43 -13.81
CA VAL A 27 2.09 7.97 -13.22
C VAL A 27 1.10 9.15 -13.19
N LEU A 28 -0.08 8.96 -13.76
CA LEU A 28 -1.18 9.91 -13.73
C LEU A 28 -2.09 9.66 -12.53
N ALA A 29 -2.42 8.37 -12.29
CA ALA A 29 -3.22 7.96 -11.15
C ALA A 29 -2.80 6.56 -10.67
N ALA A 30 -3.06 6.28 -9.38
CA ALA A 30 -2.89 4.94 -8.81
C ALA A 30 -3.95 4.68 -7.75
N HIS A 31 -4.50 3.48 -7.75
CA HIS A 31 -5.49 3.03 -6.78
C HIS A 31 -5.03 1.72 -6.16
N PHE A 32 -4.92 1.69 -4.84
CA PHE A 32 -4.55 0.51 -4.07
C PHE A 32 -5.74 0.01 -3.25
N LYS A 33 -5.79 -1.29 -3.03
CA LYS A 33 -6.87 -1.92 -2.26
C LYS A 33 -6.37 -3.07 -1.43
N ARG A 34 -6.85 -3.16 -0.17
CA ARG A 34 -6.55 -4.27 0.73
C ARG A 34 -7.74 -4.55 1.65
N ILE A 35 -8.48 -5.61 1.35
CA ILE A 35 -9.73 -5.95 2.02
C ILE A 35 -9.67 -7.39 2.53
N ILE A 36 -10.11 -7.61 3.76
CA ILE A 36 -10.25 -8.92 4.38
C ILE A 36 -11.51 -8.93 5.26
N SER A 37 -12.01 -10.09 5.59
CA SER A 37 -12.93 -10.26 6.72
C SER A 37 -12.18 -10.12 8.04
N MET A 38 -12.85 -9.63 9.07
CA MET A 38 -12.23 -9.57 10.41
C MET A 38 -11.73 -10.97 10.81
N PRO A 39 -10.44 -11.11 11.14
CA PRO A 39 -9.91 -12.43 11.52
C PRO A 39 -10.63 -12.99 12.74
N ALA A 40 -10.99 -14.28 12.70
CA ALA A 40 -11.73 -14.95 13.79
C ALA A 40 -10.96 -14.99 15.11
N TRP A 41 -9.63 -14.94 15.07
CA TRP A 41 -8.75 -14.91 16.24
C TRP A 41 -8.60 -13.51 16.85
N TRP A 42 -9.12 -12.48 16.18
CA TRP A 42 -8.95 -11.12 16.61
C TRP A 42 -9.91 -10.77 17.74
N ASN A 43 -9.39 -10.15 18.80
CA ASN A 43 -10.16 -9.73 19.96
C ASN A 43 -10.29 -8.22 20.00
N PRO A 44 -11.50 -7.66 20.18
CA PRO A 44 -11.69 -6.23 20.37
C PRO A 44 -10.81 -5.56 21.44
N THR A 45 -10.38 -6.30 22.45
CA THR A 45 -9.45 -5.82 23.49
C THR A 45 -8.03 -5.57 22.95
N ASP A 46 -7.66 -6.17 21.83
CA ASP A 46 -6.35 -5.98 21.19
C ASP A 46 -6.26 -4.70 20.38
N LEU A 47 -7.37 -3.98 20.18
CA LEU A 47 -7.42 -2.73 19.45
C LEU A 47 -6.45 -1.68 19.97
N ALA A 48 -6.38 -1.51 21.29
CA ALA A 48 -5.47 -0.54 21.91
C ALA A 48 -4.00 -0.92 21.63
N ARG A 49 -3.73 -2.20 21.39
CA ARG A 49 -2.38 -2.73 21.14
C ARG A 49 -2.01 -2.72 19.66
N THR A 50 -2.95 -3.02 18.75
CA THR A 50 -2.70 -3.13 17.31
C THR A 50 -3.06 -1.87 16.53
N GLY A 51 -3.89 -0.99 17.09
CA GLY A 51 -4.40 0.21 16.40
C GLY A 51 -5.54 -0.07 15.41
N GLY A 52 -6.00 -1.34 15.34
CA GLY A 52 -7.05 -1.78 14.41
C GLY A 52 -6.60 -1.83 12.94
N PRO A 53 -7.52 -2.14 12.00
CA PRO A 53 -7.16 -2.39 10.60
C PRO A 53 -6.59 -1.18 9.87
N ALA A 54 -6.88 0.04 10.31
CA ALA A 54 -6.28 1.23 9.73
C ALA A 54 -4.77 1.33 9.99
N ILE A 55 -4.25 0.66 11.05
CA ILE A 55 -2.81 0.56 11.33
C ILE A 55 -2.30 -0.83 10.92
N ASP A 56 -2.96 -1.91 11.36
CA ASP A 56 -2.45 -3.27 11.20
C ASP A 56 -2.50 -3.76 9.74
N LEU A 57 -3.49 -3.30 8.97
CA LEU A 57 -3.72 -3.74 7.59
C LEU A 57 -3.40 -2.65 6.55
N HIS A 58 -3.97 -1.45 6.72
CA HIS A 58 -3.87 -0.38 5.73
C HIS A 58 -2.46 0.21 5.64
N ILE A 59 -1.64 0.08 6.70
CA ILE A 59 -0.26 0.56 6.70
C ILE A 59 0.55 0.01 5.52
N HIS A 60 0.28 -1.20 5.06
CA HIS A 60 1.00 -1.80 3.94
C HIS A 60 0.82 -1.00 2.64
N ASP A 61 -0.39 -0.52 2.38
CA ASP A 61 -0.67 0.26 1.17
C ASP A 61 -0.25 1.73 1.35
N ALA A 62 -0.43 2.32 2.52
CA ALA A 62 0.08 3.66 2.86
C ALA A 62 1.61 3.71 2.77
N ASP A 63 2.31 2.68 3.27
CA ASP A 63 3.74 2.51 3.13
C ASP A 63 4.16 2.40 1.66
N PHE A 64 3.45 1.59 0.89
CA PHE A 64 3.76 1.41 -0.52
C PHE A 64 3.54 2.68 -1.34
N VAL A 65 2.49 3.46 -1.05
CA VAL A 65 2.27 4.79 -1.63
C VAL A 65 3.44 5.72 -1.32
N GLN A 66 3.88 5.77 -0.06
CA GLN A 66 5.07 6.55 0.33
C GLN A 66 6.33 6.05 -0.39
N TYR A 67 6.52 4.75 -0.50
CA TYR A 67 7.68 4.14 -1.17
C TYR A 67 7.75 4.47 -2.66
N LEU A 68 6.59 4.59 -3.32
CA LEU A 68 6.50 4.95 -4.74
C LEU A 68 6.66 6.45 -5.00
N PHE A 69 6.00 7.28 -4.20
CA PHE A 69 5.77 8.70 -4.53
C PHE A 69 6.33 9.66 -3.48
N GLY A 70 6.89 9.17 -2.39
CA GLY A 70 7.28 9.98 -1.23
C GLY A 70 6.07 10.36 -0.35
N LEU A 71 6.30 11.18 0.66
CA LEU A 71 5.22 11.65 1.54
C LEU A 71 4.32 12.66 0.81
N PRO A 72 2.98 12.51 0.89
CA PRO A 72 2.06 13.52 0.36
C PRO A 72 2.11 14.79 1.22
N ARG A 73 1.65 15.92 0.68
CA ARG A 73 1.52 17.18 1.45
C ARG A 73 0.36 17.13 2.44
N SER A 74 -0.68 16.40 2.09
CA SER A 74 -1.89 16.23 2.91
C SER A 74 -2.67 14.99 2.48
N VAL A 75 -3.59 14.57 3.34
CA VAL A 75 -4.51 13.46 3.06
C VAL A 75 -5.95 13.88 3.35
N THR A 76 -6.88 13.36 2.55
CA THR A 76 -8.31 13.39 2.82
C THR A 76 -8.77 11.95 2.97
N SER A 77 -9.34 11.61 4.12
CA SER A 77 -9.77 10.24 4.38
C SER A 77 -11.21 10.21 4.87
N ALA A 78 -11.96 9.21 4.40
CA ALA A 78 -13.25 8.82 4.93
C ALA A 78 -13.15 7.38 5.45
N GLY A 79 -14.02 6.98 6.37
CA GLY A 79 -13.93 5.63 6.92
C GLY A 79 -15.16 5.23 7.73
N VAL A 80 -15.25 3.92 8.00
CA VAL A 80 -16.25 3.34 8.88
C VAL A 80 -15.66 3.26 10.29
N VAL A 81 -16.24 4.01 11.22
CA VAL A 81 -15.81 4.04 12.63
C VAL A 81 -16.85 3.32 13.47
N ARG A 82 -16.44 2.26 14.18
CA ARG A 82 -17.32 1.54 15.11
C ARG A 82 -17.24 2.04 16.53
N ARG A 83 -18.10 1.48 17.41
CA ARG A 83 -18.07 1.74 18.85
C ARG A 83 -16.64 1.54 19.38
N GLY A 84 -16.17 2.51 20.18
CA GLY A 84 -14.79 2.51 20.67
C GLY A 84 -13.81 3.30 19.82
N GLY A 85 -14.27 3.93 18.72
CA GLY A 85 -13.44 4.83 17.91
C GLY A 85 -12.46 4.13 16.95
N VAL A 86 -12.68 2.83 16.70
CA VAL A 86 -11.87 2.05 15.75
C VAL A 86 -12.28 2.36 14.35
N VAL A 87 -11.29 2.69 13.51
CA VAL A 87 -11.49 2.82 12.07
C VAL A 87 -11.34 1.43 11.44
N GLU A 88 -12.46 0.81 11.07
CA GLU A 88 -12.49 -0.55 10.52
C GLU A 88 -12.33 -0.60 9.00
N HIS A 89 -12.62 0.49 8.34
CA HIS A 89 -12.37 0.69 6.92
C HIS A 89 -11.97 2.13 6.69
N ILE A 90 -11.03 2.35 5.79
CA ILE A 90 -10.53 3.67 5.44
C ILE A 90 -10.32 3.77 3.94
N ASP A 91 -10.77 4.87 3.37
CA ASP A 91 -10.49 5.29 2.00
C ASP A 91 -9.73 6.61 2.08
N THR A 92 -8.52 6.64 1.56
CA THR A 92 -7.65 7.81 1.60
C THR A 92 -7.34 8.31 0.20
N HIS A 93 -7.40 9.62 0.03
CA HIS A 93 -6.87 10.35 -1.11
C HIS A 93 -5.60 11.11 -0.68
N TYR A 94 -4.49 10.84 -1.36
CA TYR A 94 -3.18 11.41 -1.07
C TYR A 94 -2.89 12.59 -1.99
N HIS A 95 -2.58 13.77 -1.43
CA HIS A 95 -2.34 15.00 -2.19
C HIS A 95 -0.84 15.31 -2.30
N PHE A 96 -0.26 15.10 -3.47
CA PHE A 96 1.16 15.36 -3.74
C PHE A 96 1.47 16.78 -4.23
N GLY A 97 0.44 17.60 -4.44
CA GLY A 97 0.55 18.96 -4.97
C GLY A 97 0.38 19.02 -6.49
N GLU A 98 0.65 20.18 -7.03
CA GLU A 98 0.49 20.44 -8.47
C GLU A 98 1.38 19.52 -9.32
N GLY A 99 0.81 18.92 -10.36
CA GLY A 99 1.52 17.99 -11.24
C GLY A 99 1.81 16.61 -10.64
N GLY A 100 1.48 16.36 -9.38
CA GLY A 100 1.60 15.04 -8.75
C GLY A 100 0.51 14.06 -9.19
N PRO A 101 0.71 12.76 -9.00
CA PRO A 101 -0.27 11.75 -9.36
C PRO A 101 -1.53 11.83 -8.47
N GLN A 102 -2.68 11.41 -9.02
CA GLN A 102 -3.89 11.17 -8.24
C GLN A 102 -3.78 9.78 -7.59
N VAL A 103 -3.63 9.71 -6.28
CA VAL A 103 -3.42 8.44 -5.59
C VAL A 103 -4.47 8.21 -4.52
N THR A 104 -5.03 7.00 -4.50
CA THR A 104 -5.94 6.56 -3.44
C THR A 104 -5.54 5.18 -2.91
N ALA A 105 -5.86 4.91 -1.66
CA ALA A 105 -5.81 3.58 -1.08
C ALA A 105 -7.03 3.30 -0.22
N ALA A 106 -7.62 2.10 -0.37
CA ALA A 106 -8.73 1.61 0.41
C ALA A 106 -8.32 0.37 1.21
N GLY A 107 -8.57 0.35 2.50
CA GLY A 107 -8.21 -0.78 3.36
C GLY A 107 -9.18 -1.01 4.50
N GLY A 108 -9.37 -2.28 4.87
CA GLY A 108 -10.20 -2.63 6.01
C GLY A 108 -10.69 -4.06 6.02
N TRP A 109 -11.50 -4.39 7.03
CA TRP A 109 -12.02 -5.73 7.25
C TRP A 109 -13.55 -5.82 7.32
N LEU A 110 -14.23 -5.02 6.50
CA LEU A 110 -15.70 -5.03 6.44
C LEU A 110 -16.28 -6.23 5.70
N SER A 111 -15.45 -7.02 5.01
CA SER A 111 -15.91 -8.22 4.30
C SER A 111 -16.50 -9.26 5.24
N GLN A 112 -17.52 -9.97 4.77
CA GLN A 112 -18.09 -11.09 5.51
C GLN A 112 -17.15 -12.29 5.52
N GLN A 113 -17.29 -13.16 6.53
CA GLN A 113 -16.54 -14.42 6.62
C GLN A 113 -16.75 -15.25 5.34
N GLY A 114 -15.66 -15.86 4.86
CA GLY A 114 -15.63 -16.58 3.58
C GLY A 114 -15.23 -15.72 2.38
N CYS A 115 -15.16 -14.39 2.52
CA CYS A 115 -14.55 -13.55 1.51
C CYS A 115 -13.02 -13.79 1.50
N PRO A 116 -12.40 -14.06 0.34
CA PRO A 116 -10.96 -14.21 0.27
C PRO A 116 -10.24 -12.89 0.61
N PHE A 117 -9.03 -13.00 1.15
CA PHE A 117 -8.16 -11.82 1.30
C PHE A 117 -7.86 -11.23 -0.08
N GLU A 118 -8.26 -9.99 -0.28
CA GLU A 118 -8.09 -9.27 -1.53
C GLU A 118 -7.10 -8.13 -1.35
N HIS A 119 -6.06 -8.11 -2.19
CA HIS A 119 -5.19 -6.96 -2.34
C HIS A 119 -4.85 -6.74 -3.81
N GLY A 120 -4.61 -5.50 -4.19
CA GLY A 120 -4.35 -5.20 -5.59
C GLY A 120 -4.19 -3.72 -5.86
N TYR A 121 -4.04 -3.40 -7.14
CA TYR A 121 -3.87 -2.03 -7.62
C TYR A 121 -4.32 -1.87 -9.07
N ASP A 122 -4.66 -0.61 -9.41
CA ASP A 122 -4.72 -0.07 -10.76
C ASP A 122 -3.75 1.11 -10.84
N VAL A 123 -2.75 1.05 -11.72
CA VAL A 123 -1.78 2.12 -11.92
C VAL A 123 -1.85 2.60 -13.36
N PHE A 124 -2.13 3.88 -13.55
CA PHE A 124 -2.31 4.54 -14.84
C PHE A 124 -1.09 5.41 -15.15
N PHE A 125 -0.34 5.01 -16.16
CA PHE A 125 0.77 5.77 -16.72
C PHE A 125 0.31 6.56 -17.95
N GLU A 126 1.12 7.46 -18.46
CA GLU A 126 0.82 8.20 -19.70
C GLU A 126 0.60 7.26 -20.91
N ASP A 127 1.34 6.16 -20.99
CA ASP A 127 1.36 5.24 -22.13
C ASP A 127 0.92 3.80 -21.80
N ALA A 128 0.52 3.51 -20.56
CA ALA A 128 0.11 2.17 -20.15
C ALA A 128 -0.79 2.18 -18.92
N THR A 129 -1.46 1.04 -18.69
CA THR A 129 -2.18 0.75 -17.45
C THR A 129 -1.72 -0.61 -16.91
N LEU A 130 -1.30 -0.65 -15.66
CA LEU A 130 -0.95 -1.88 -14.96
C LEU A 130 -2.04 -2.21 -13.95
N LYS A 131 -2.56 -3.44 -14.00
CA LYS A 131 -3.64 -3.90 -13.12
C LYS A 131 -3.28 -5.21 -12.45
N TYR A 132 -3.65 -5.33 -11.19
CA TYR A 132 -3.50 -6.56 -10.42
C TYR A 132 -4.58 -6.66 -9.33
N ASN A 133 -5.07 -7.87 -9.14
CA ASN A 133 -5.90 -8.19 -7.99
C ASN A 133 -5.66 -9.66 -7.61
N SER A 134 -5.31 -9.91 -6.34
CA SER A 134 -4.99 -11.25 -5.83
C SER A 134 -6.15 -12.24 -5.97
N SER A 135 -7.40 -11.75 -5.91
CA SER A 135 -8.60 -12.60 -6.05
C SER A 135 -8.82 -13.14 -7.47
N TRP A 136 -8.15 -12.59 -8.48
CA TRP A 136 -8.28 -13.07 -9.86
C TRP A 136 -7.54 -14.38 -10.13
N GLY A 137 -6.60 -14.78 -9.25
CA GLY A 137 -5.75 -15.94 -9.49
C GLY A 137 -4.84 -15.80 -10.72
N GLN A 138 -4.63 -14.57 -11.21
CA GLN A 138 -3.87 -14.24 -12.41
C GLN A 138 -2.73 -13.27 -12.08
N PRO A 139 -1.62 -13.31 -12.82
CA PRO A 139 -0.56 -12.33 -12.70
C PRO A 139 -1.02 -10.92 -13.09
N PRO A 140 -0.25 -9.87 -12.72
CA PRO A 140 -0.50 -8.52 -13.20
C PRO A 140 -0.60 -8.44 -14.72
N VAL A 141 -1.47 -7.56 -15.19
CA VAL A 141 -1.73 -7.31 -16.60
C VAL A 141 -1.31 -5.89 -16.95
N LEU A 142 -0.47 -5.74 -17.97
CA LEU A 142 -0.05 -4.45 -18.53
C LEU A 142 -0.74 -4.24 -19.87
N LEU A 143 -1.57 -3.19 -19.94
CA LEU A 143 -2.20 -2.72 -21.16
C LEU A 143 -1.40 -1.53 -21.68
N THR A 144 -0.93 -1.59 -22.92
CA THR A 144 -0.12 -0.54 -23.53
C THR A 144 -0.95 0.27 -24.54
N LYS A 145 -0.55 1.51 -24.82
CA LYS A 145 -1.29 2.43 -25.70
C LYS A 145 -1.52 1.91 -27.12
N ASP A 146 -0.73 0.91 -27.57
CA ASP A 146 -0.93 0.22 -28.85
C ASP A 146 -2.01 -0.87 -28.78
N GLY A 147 -2.76 -0.96 -27.70
CA GLY A 147 -3.85 -1.92 -27.48
C GLY A 147 -3.40 -3.33 -27.11
N LYS A 148 -2.10 -3.55 -26.90
CA LYS A 148 -1.60 -4.87 -26.51
C LYS A 148 -1.78 -5.12 -25.01
N VAL A 149 -2.16 -6.37 -24.71
CA VAL A 149 -2.25 -6.90 -23.36
C VAL A 149 -1.02 -7.79 -23.11
N ARG A 150 -0.24 -7.43 -22.11
CA ARG A 150 0.98 -8.17 -21.76
C ARG A 150 0.90 -8.71 -20.34
N LYS A 151 1.53 -9.85 -20.09
CA LYS A 151 1.78 -10.39 -18.75
C LYS A 151 3.25 -10.17 -18.40
N PRO A 152 3.63 -9.11 -17.70
CA PRO A 152 5.02 -8.81 -17.40
C PRO A 152 5.68 -9.95 -16.61
N LYS A 153 6.95 -10.18 -16.87
CA LYS A 153 7.75 -11.07 -16.03
C LYS A 153 7.85 -10.46 -14.63
N ARG A 154 7.69 -11.28 -13.62
CA ARG A 154 7.83 -10.92 -12.22
C ARG A 154 9.09 -11.53 -11.64
N PRO A 155 9.72 -10.92 -10.64
CA PRO A 155 10.71 -11.61 -9.82
C PRO A 155 10.13 -12.94 -9.29
N ALA A 156 10.92 -14.00 -9.37
CA ALA A 156 10.47 -15.32 -8.90
C ALA A 156 10.53 -15.48 -7.38
N LYS A 157 11.24 -14.57 -6.69
CA LYS A 157 11.49 -14.67 -5.26
C LYS A 157 10.25 -14.27 -4.48
N ASP A 158 9.85 -15.10 -3.52
CA ASP A 158 8.79 -14.79 -2.57
C ASP A 158 9.10 -13.51 -1.79
N GLY A 159 8.06 -12.72 -1.49
CA GLY A 159 8.20 -11.42 -0.84
C GLY A 159 8.82 -11.52 0.55
N PHE A 160 8.43 -12.49 1.37
CA PHE A 160 9.00 -12.70 2.70
C PHE A 160 10.46 -13.12 2.63
N VAL A 161 10.80 -14.01 1.70
CA VAL A 161 12.20 -14.40 1.45
C VAL A 161 13.01 -13.20 0.97
N GLY A 162 12.42 -12.34 0.13
CA GLY A 162 13.07 -11.12 -0.35
C GLY A 162 13.36 -10.13 0.78
N GLU A 163 12.40 -9.89 1.65
CA GLU A 163 12.52 -9.00 2.80
C GLU A 163 13.56 -9.49 3.81
N LEU A 164 13.50 -10.78 4.18
CA LEU A 164 14.46 -11.37 5.11
C LEU A 164 15.88 -11.35 4.55
N GLN A 165 16.05 -11.61 3.27
CA GLN A 165 17.36 -11.52 2.61
C GLN A 165 17.92 -10.10 2.66
N GLU A 166 17.11 -9.09 2.37
CA GLU A 166 17.51 -7.68 2.48
C GLU A 166 17.99 -7.32 3.90
N ALA A 167 17.26 -7.80 4.91
CA ALA A 167 17.64 -7.58 6.31
C ALA A 167 18.97 -8.28 6.67
N VAL A 168 19.17 -9.51 6.21
CA VAL A 168 20.41 -10.27 6.44
C VAL A 168 21.59 -9.62 5.72
N ASP A 169 21.40 -9.22 4.46
CA ASP A 169 22.46 -8.59 3.66
C ASP A 169 22.90 -7.24 4.28
N ALA A 170 21.96 -6.42 4.72
CA ALA A 170 22.25 -5.17 5.41
C ALA A 170 22.98 -5.40 6.74
N ALA A 171 22.56 -6.38 7.54
CA ALA A 171 23.23 -6.76 8.79
C ALA A 171 24.66 -7.27 8.55
N ALA A 172 24.86 -8.13 7.54
CA ALA A 172 26.18 -8.64 7.17
C ALA A 172 27.11 -7.55 6.67
N ALA A 173 26.59 -6.54 5.98
CA ALA A 173 27.33 -5.37 5.53
C ALA A 173 27.59 -4.33 6.65
N GLY A 174 26.99 -4.47 7.84
CA GLY A 174 27.04 -3.50 8.92
C GLY A 174 26.40 -2.15 8.58
N THR A 175 25.42 -2.16 7.68
CA THR A 175 24.73 -0.94 7.19
C THR A 175 23.23 -0.99 7.46
N GLU A 176 22.56 0.18 7.48
CA GLU A 176 21.11 0.23 7.46
C GLU A 176 20.61 -0.09 6.05
N SER A 177 19.56 -0.94 5.93
CA SER A 177 18.91 -1.15 4.65
C SER A 177 18.22 0.13 4.19
N ALA A 178 18.49 0.56 2.95
CA ALA A 178 17.80 1.69 2.34
C ALA A 178 16.30 1.38 2.09
N VAL A 179 15.96 0.10 1.93
CA VAL A 179 14.58 -0.34 1.66
C VAL A 179 13.78 -0.58 2.94
N LEU A 180 14.44 -0.98 4.04
CA LEU A 180 13.81 -1.33 5.31
C LEU A 180 14.22 -0.39 6.46
N SER A 181 14.45 0.90 6.15
CA SER A 181 14.91 1.85 7.17
C SER A 181 13.84 2.15 8.22
N GLY A 182 14.27 2.29 9.47
CA GLY A 182 13.39 2.70 10.57
C GLY A 182 12.75 4.07 10.35
N ALA A 183 13.46 4.99 9.67
CA ALA A 183 12.95 6.31 9.33
C ALA A 183 11.75 6.22 8.36
N SER A 184 11.86 5.40 7.31
CA SER A 184 10.77 5.19 6.36
C SER A 184 9.54 4.55 7.04
N ALA A 185 9.74 3.54 7.89
CA ALA A 185 8.66 2.89 8.62
C ALA A 185 7.95 3.85 9.60
N ARG A 186 8.71 4.71 10.30
CA ARG A 186 8.14 5.79 11.12
C ARG A 186 7.24 6.71 10.30
N ASP A 187 7.68 7.10 9.11
CA ASP A 187 6.94 8.01 8.26
C ASP A 187 5.66 7.35 7.70
N SER A 188 5.68 6.04 7.40
CA SER A 188 4.49 5.26 7.06
C SER A 188 3.47 5.23 8.20
N LEU A 189 3.93 5.01 9.44
CA LEU A 189 3.06 5.04 10.61
C LEU A 189 2.47 6.45 10.85
N ARG A 190 3.29 7.50 10.71
CA ARG A 190 2.80 8.89 10.79
C ARG A 190 1.72 9.16 9.75
N LEU A 191 1.91 8.68 8.52
CA LEU A 191 0.94 8.82 7.44
C LEU A 191 -0.39 8.18 7.84
N CYS A 192 -0.41 6.91 8.30
CA CYS A 192 -1.62 6.25 8.79
C CYS A 192 -2.30 6.99 9.95
N LEU A 193 -1.52 7.53 10.89
CA LEU A 193 -2.08 8.31 11.99
C LEU A 193 -2.75 9.60 11.49
N LYS A 194 -2.21 10.25 10.44
CA LYS A 194 -2.82 11.41 9.80
C LYS A 194 -4.08 11.06 9.01
N GLU A 195 -4.12 9.90 8.41
CA GLU A 195 -5.31 9.37 7.75
C GLU A 195 -6.45 9.12 8.77
N ILE A 196 -6.15 8.47 9.89
CA ILE A 196 -7.09 8.30 11.00
C ILE A 196 -7.57 9.65 11.55
N GLU A 197 -6.65 10.61 11.68
CA GLU A 197 -6.99 11.98 12.09
C GLU A 197 -7.95 12.63 11.09
N ALA A 198 -7.73 12.45 9.77
CA ALA A 198 -8.61 12.98 8.73
C ALA A 198 -10.02 12.37 8.80
N VAL A 199 -10.13 11.04 9.00
CA VAL A 199 -11.42 10.36 9.22
C VAL A 199 -12.15 10.96 10.41
N ARG A 200 -11.48 11.09 11.56
CA ARG A 200 -12.10 11.61 12.80
C ARG A 200 -12.52 13.06 12.71
N ARG A 201 -11.79 13.87 11.94
CA ARG A 201 -12.07 15.31 11.78
C ARG A 201 -13.00 15.60 10.60
N GLY A 202 -13.24 14.65 9.70
CA GLY A 202 -14.02 14.84 8.48
C GLY A 202 -13.45 15.92 7.56
N ARG A 203 -12.12 16.10 7.54
CA ARG A 203 -11.45 17.12 6.72
C ARG A 203 -10.03 16.70 6.33
N THR A 204 -9.50 17.39 5.32
CA THR A 204 -8.10 17.26 4.91
C THR A 204 -7.14 17.60 6.07
N VAL A 205 -6.12 16.76 6.25
CA VAL A 205 -5.06 16.92 7.25
C VAL A 205 -3.70 17.03 6.54
N ARG A 206 -2.88 17.99 6.95
CA ARG A 206 -1.49 18.12 6.49
C ARG A 206 -0.56 17.16 7.25
N LEU A 207 0.50 16.71 6.56
CA LEU A 207 1.54 15.87 7.16
C LEU A 207 2.57 16.70 7.91
#